data_cbd86b93a9d60ee80cb76521d0a26b19
#
_entry.id   cbd86b93a9d60ee80cb76521d0a26b19
#
_cell.length_a   1.000
_cell.length_b   1.000
_cell.length_c   1.000
_cell.angle_alpha   90.00
_cell.angle_beta   90.00
_cell.angle_gamma   90.00
#
_symmetry.space_group_name_H-M   'P 1'
#
loop_
_entity.id
_entity.type
_entity.pdbx_description
1 polymer ?
#
loop_
_entity_poly.entity_id
_entity_poly.type
_entity_poly.pdbx_seq_one_letter_code
_entity_poly.pdbx_strand_id
1 'polypeptide(L)'
;MMCKYLDHIISIGETHKSENCIVWANGDEISGNIHQSIAVTNKENVIEQIKGVSELIAEFLAELSKHFRQVVFVSVAGNHSRIEPNKDKALISERLDDLVEWYLSARLQNFENIIIGGGEKIDHTIYLIDVRGKMYCGVHGDFDGSPGKVQSLQAMAGRPVYAVLSGHLHHNKTDEVQGVKTVMAGSFLGMDDYCVQKRIVGRAEQMVCV
;
A
#
# COMPACT_ATOMS: atom_id res chain seq x y z
N MET A 1 -7.40 -4.28 -15.06
CA MET A 1 -7.87 -3.51 -13.89
C MET A 1 -7.02 -2.27 -13.66
N MET A 2 -5.70 -2.37 -13.60
CA MET A 2 -4.78 -1.25 -13.41
C MET A 2 -5.03 -0.08 -14.39
N CYS A 3 -5.21 -0.35 -15.70
CA CYS A 3 -5.51 0.69 -16.67
C CYS A 3 -6.77 1.49 -16.34
N LYS A 4 -7.86 0.83 -15.96
CA LYS A 4 -9.11 1.52 -15.57
C LYS A 4 -8.91 2.36 -14.31
N TYR A 5 -8.10 1.89 -13.36
CA TYR A 5 -7.79 2.63 -12.16
C TYR A 5 -6.95 3.88 -12.47
N LEU A 6 -5.96 3.72 -13.37
CA LEU A 6 -5.16 4.81 -13.89
C LEU A 6 -6.03 5.90 -14.55
N ASP A 7 -6.93 5.50 -15.47
CA ASP A 7 -7.85 6.43 -16.13
C ASP A 7 -8.71 7.22 -15.12
N HIS A 8 -9.18 6.54 -14.06
CA HIS A 8 -9.93 7.19 -12.99
C HIS A 8 -9.11 8.19 -12.19
N ILE A 9 -7.87 7.86 -11.82
CA ILE A 9 -6.98 8.77 -11.11
C ILE A 9 -6.71 10.02 -11.94
N ILE A 10 -6.41 9.87 -13.22
CA ILE A 10 -6.16 10.97 -14.14
C ILE A 10 -7.40 11.86 -14.23
N SER A 11 -8.57 11.29 -14.48
CA SER A 11 -9.85 12.02 -14.59
C SER A 11 -10.21 12.78 -13.29
N ILE A 12 -9.98 12.16 -12.12
CA ILE A 12 -10.20 12.81 -10.83
C ILE A 12 -9.19 13.95 -10.64
N GLY A 13 -7.93 13.71 -10.96
CA GLY A 13 -6.86 14.70 -10.89
C GLY A 13 -7.17 15.95 -11.74
N GLU A 14 -7.62 15.76 -12.99
CA GLU A 14 -8.04 16.84 -13.88
C GLU A 14 -9.24 17.60 -13.32
N THR A 15 -10.26 16.88 -12.84
CA THR A 15 -11.49 17.47 -12.27
C THR A 15 -11.18 18.36 -11.08
N HIS A 16 -10.29 17.92 -10.20
CA HIS A 16 -9.90 18.64 -8.98
C HIS A 16 -8.67 19.54 -9.16
N LYS A 17 -8.10 19.60 -10.39
CA LYS A 17 -6.88 20.36 -10.71
C LYS A 17 -5.72 20.00 -9.77
N SER A 18 -5.57 18.71 -9.50
CA SER A 18 -4.52 18.20 -8.63
C SER A 18 -3.18 18.23 -9.37
N GLU A 19 -2.20 18.97 -8.84
CA GLU A 19 -0.88 19.06 -9.46
C GLU A 19 0.02 17.86 -9.12
N ASN A 20 -0.19 17.24 -7.95
CA ASN A 20 0.64 16.17 -7.44
C ASN A 20 -0.21 14.93 -7.15
N CYS A 21 0.41 13.76 -7.27
CA CYS A 21 -0.20 12.48 -6.95
C CYS A 21 0.68 11.73 -5.94
N ILE A 22 0.05 11.19 -4.89
CA ILE A 22 0.73 10.29 -3.94
C ILE A 22 0.11 8.91 -4.11
N VAL A 23 0.91 7.95 -4.51
CA VAL A 23 0.54 6.55 -4.61
C VAL A 23 0.99 5.86 -3.32
N TRP A 24 0.04 5.32 -2.59
CA TRP A 24 0.29 4.66 -1.33
C TRP A 24 0.03 3.15 -1.43
N ALA A 25 1.07 2.34 -1.37
CA ALA A 25 0.99 0.90 -1.29
C ALA A 25 0.93 0.47 0.18
N ASN A 26 -0.21 -0.11 0.57
CA ASN A 26 -0.45 -0.51 1.96
C ASN A 26 -0.01 -1.95 2.26
N GLY A 27 0.99 -2.46 1.54
CA GLY A 27 1.52 -3.81 1.68
C GLY A 27 0.69 -4.89 1.00
N ASP A 28 1.20 -6.12 1.04
CA ASP A 28 0.65 -7.27 0.32
C ASP A 28 0.62 -7.04 -1.21
N GLU A 29 1.71 -6.44 -1.73
CA GLU A 29 1.93 -6.32 -3.18
C GLU A 29 2.07 -7.69 -3.85
N ILE A 30 2.43 -8.72 -3.09
CA ILE A 30 2.53 -10.11 -3.53
C ILE A 30 1.62 -11.01 -2.70
N SER A 31 1.19 -12.13 -3.29
CA SER A 31 0.47 -13.19 -2.55
C SER A 31 1.39 -13.95 -1.60
N GLY A 32 2.69 -13.96 -1.88
CA GLY A 32 3.67 -14.68 -1.08
C GLY A 32 3.45 -16.17 -1.04
N ASN A 33 4.00 -16.83 -0.03
CA ASN A 33 3.90 -18.29 0.18
C ASN A 33 3.71 -18.69 1.64
N ILE A 34 3.37 -17.74 2.52
CA ILE A 34 3.24 -18.00 3.96
C ILE A 34 2.02 -18.88 4.30
N HIS A 35 1.02 -18.88 3.46
CA HIS A 35 -0.16 -19.73 3.60
C HIS A 35 -0.12 -20.87 2.59
N GLN A 36 -0.14 -22.12 3.07
CA GLN A 36 -0.08 -23.31 2.21
C GLN A 36 -1.18 -23.32 1.13
N SER A 37 -2.39 -22.86 1.48
CA SER A 37 -3.51 -22.78 0.52
C SER A 37 -3.22 -21.81 -0.62
N ILE A 38 -2.56 -20.69 -0.36
CA ILE A 38 -2.16 -19.72 -1.38
C ILE A 38 -0.97 -20.24 -2.17
N ALA A 39 0.05 -20.77 -1.49
CA ALA A 39 1.25 -21.27 -2.13
C ALA A 39 0.96 -22.36 -3.19
N VAL A 40 -0.03 -23.22 -2.94
CA VAL A 40 -0.44 -24.29 -3.86
C VAL A 40 -1.22 -23.76 -5.07
N THR A 41 -1.97 -22.67 -4.90
CA THR A 41 -2.82 -22.09 -5.96
C THR A 41 -2.11 -20.99 -6.76
N ASN A 42 -0.98 -20.46 -6.28
CA ASN A 42 -0.19 -19.48 -6.99
C ASN A 42 0.30 -20.04 -8.34
N LYS A 43 0.07 -19.29 -9.41
CA LYS A 43 0.59 -19.61 -10.75
C LYS A 43 2.07 -19.27 -10.90
N GLU A 44 2.55 -18.30 -10.12
CA GLU A 44 3.91 -17.77 -10.14
C GLU A 44 4.57 -18.00 -8.79
N ASN A 45 5.85 -18.34 -8.81
CA ASN A 45 6.65 -18.37 -7.59
C ASN A 45 6.90 -16.95 -7.07
N VAL A 46 7.34 -16.83 -5.82
CA VAL A 46 7.54 -15.54 -5.15
C VAL A 46 8.48 -14.60 -5.91
N ILE A 47 9.51 -15.12 -6.57
CA ILE A 47 10.47 -14.32 -7.35
C ILE A 47 9.77 -13.70 -8.57
N GLU A 48 8.95 -14.49 -9.26
CA GLU A 48 8.17 -14.01 -10.40
C GLU A 48 7.12 -13.01 -9.98
N GLN A 49 6.46 -13.22 -8.84
CA GLN A 49 5.51 -12.24 -8.27
C GLN A 49 6.19 -10.89 -8.01
N ILE A 50 7.37 -10.88 -7.35
CA ILE A 50 8.11 -9.63 -7.07
C ILE A 50 8.49 -8.93 -8.38
N LYS A 51 9.05 -9.65 -9.36
CA LYS A 51 9.41 -9.07 -10.65
C LYS A 51 8.21 -8.49 -11.37
N GLY A 52 7.11 -9.26 -11.44
CA GLY A 52 5.90 -8.85 -12.14
C GLY A 52 5.25 -7.62 -11.53
N VAL A 53 5.06 -7.60 -10.21
CA VAL A 53 4.43 -6.46 -9.53
C VAL A 53 5.33 -5.22 -9.58
N SER A 54 6.65 -5.39 -9.46
CA SER A 54 7.60 -4.27 -9.53
C SER A 54 7.56 -3.56 -10.88
N GLU A 55 7.58 -4.31 -12.00
CA GLU A 55 7.43 -3.72 -13.33
C GLU A 55 6.06 -3.09 -13.53
N LEU A 56 4.98 -3.75 -13.08
CA LEU A 56 3.63 -3.21 -13.19
C LEU A 56 3.47 -1.86 -12.46
N ILE A 57 4.03 -1.74 -11.26
CA ILE A 57 4.00 -0.49 -10.51
C ILE A 57 4.91 0.55 -11.18
N ALA A 58 6.08 0.16 -11.69
CA ALA A 58 6.97 1.06 -12.41
C ALA A 58 6.28 1.68 -13.64
N GLU A 59 5.62 0.87 -14.46
CA GLU A 59 4.85 1.33 -15.62
C GLU A 59 3.69 2.26 -15.19
N PHE A 60 2.99 1.92 -14.12
CA PHE A 60 1.91 2.73 -13.57
C PHE A 60 2.39 4.11 -13.11
N LEU A 61 3.50 4.19 -12.36
CA LEU A 61 4.08 5.44 -11.92
C LEU A 61 4.62 6.27 -13.09
N ALA A 62 5.27 5.62 -14.06
CA ALA A 62 5.75 6.28 -15.27
C ALA A 62 4.60 6.88 -16.10
N GLU A 63 3.44 6.23 -16.15
CA GLU A 63 2.27 6.79 -16.82
C GLU A 63 1.70 7.98 -16.03
N LEU A 64 1.52 7.86 -14.70
CA LEU A 64 1.07 8.96 -13.85
C LEU A 64 1.98 10.19 -13.97
N SER A 65 3.29 9.99 -14.12
CA SER A 65 4.26 11.09 -14.22
C SER A 65 4.08 12.00 -15.45
N LYS A 66 3.33 11.54 -16.47
CA LYS A 66 2.97 12.35 -17.63
C LYS A 66 1.79 13.30 -17.36
N HIS A 67 1.01 13.03 -16.32
CA HIS A 67 -0.23 13.74 -16.00
C HIS A 67 -0.13 14.61 -14.74
N PHE A 68 0.84 14.33 -13.87
CA PHE A 68 1.04 15.08 -12.63
C PHE A 68 2.42 15.72 -12.61
N ARG A 69 2.51 16.92 -12.04
CA ARG A 69 3.78 17.64 -11.87
C ARG A 69 4.76 16.85 -11.01
N GLN A 70 4.26 16.14 -10.02
CA GLN A 70 5.02 15.26 -9.14
C GLN A 70 4.22 14.03 -8.76
N VAL A 71 4.86 12.87 -8.83
CA VAL A 71 4.33 11.60 -8.34
C VAL A 71 5.22 11.10 -7.21
N VAL A 72 4.62 10.85 -6.06
CA VAL A 72 5.32 10.29 -4.89
C VAL A 72 4.80 8.88 -4.66
N PHE A 73 5.68 7.91 -4.54
CA PHE A 73 5.33 6.55 -4.15
C PHE A 73 5.84 6.27 -2.74
N VAL A 74 4.96 5.77 -1.88
CA VAL A 74 5.29 5.32 -0.52
C VAL A 74 4.70 3.95 -0.28
N SER A 75 5.40 3.10 0.47
CA SER A 75 4.97 1.74 0.76
C SER A 75 5.21 1.34 2.21
N VAL A 76 4.39 0.44 2.69
CA VAL A 76 4.59 -0.31 3.94
C VAL A 76 4.51 -1.80 3.63
N ALA A 77 5.24 -2.61 4.38
CA ALA A 77 5.25 -4.04 4.16
C ALA A 77 4.00 -4.73 4.75
N GLY A 78 3.41 -5.63 3.97
CA GLY A 78 2.28 -6.44 4.38
C GLY A 78 2.67 -7.75 5.08
N ASN A 79 1.66 -8.49 5.50
CA ASN A 79 1.90 -9.77 6.17
C ASN A 79 2.23 -10.92 5.21
N HIS A 80 1.81 -10.85 3.95
CA HIS A 80 2.10 -11.87 2.92
C HIS A 80 3.55 -11.82 2.43
N SER A 81 4.24 -10.72 2.64
CA SER A 81 5.64 -10.53 2.24
C SER A 81 6.67 -11.09 3.24
N ARG A 82 6.23 -11.69 4.34
CA ARG A 82 7.12 -12.34 5.31
C ARG A 82 7.90 -13.49 4.68
N ILE A 83 9.19 -13.59 5.01
CA ILE A 83 10.03 -14.73 4.63
C ILE A 83 9.71 -15.93 5.53
N GLU A 84 9.57 -15.69 6.85
CA GLU A 84 9.19 -16.71 7.84
C GLU A 84 7.67 -16.79 7.95
N PRO A 85 7.04 -17.94 7.63
CA PRO A 85 5.58 -18.11 7.71
C PRO A 85 5.01 -17.95 9.13
N ASN A 86 5.77 -18.34 10.16
CA ASN A 86 5.34 -18.21 11.54
C ASN A 86 5.41 -16.74 11.99
N LYS A 87 4.26 -16.12 12.24
CA LYS A 87 4.15 -14.72 12.63
C LYS A 87 5.01 -14.35 13.86
N ASP A 88 5.09 -15.24 14.83
CA ASP A 88 5.81 -14.99 16.10
C ASP A 88 7.34 -15.09 15.94
N LYS A 89 7.81 -15.66 14.83
CA LYS A 89 9.24 -15.80 14.51
C LYS A 89 9.69 -14.86 13.41
N ALA A 90 8.74 -14.28 12.67
CA ALA A 90 9.04 -13.41 11.55
C ALA A 90 9.65 -12.09 12.02
N LEU A 91 10.77 -11.70 11.42
CA LEU A 91 11.38 -10.41 11.64
C LEU A 91 10.64 -9.33 10.82
N ILE A 92 10.39 -8.18 11.44
CA ILE A 92 9.75 -7.04 10.76
C ILE A 92 10.64 -6.51 9.63
N SER A 93 11.97 -6.60 9.79
CA SER A 93 12.97 -6.19 8.80
C SER A 93 13.14 -7.15 7.61
N GLU A 94 12.48 -8.32 7.62
CA GLU A 94 12.58 -9.30 6.55
C GLU A 94 11.26 -9.37 5.78
N ARG A 95 11.05 -8.40 4.89
CA ARG A 95 9.85 -8.25 4.07
C ARG A 95 10.19 -8.19 2.59
N LEU A 96 9.52 -9.02 1.81
CA LEU A 96 9.74 -9.07 0.35
C LEU A 96 9.18 -7.84 -0.37
N ASP A 97 8.18 -7.16 0.19
CA ASP A 97 7.66 -5.88 -0.35
C ASP A 97 8.75 -4.79 -0.41
N ASP A 98 9.74 -4.81 0.49
CA ASP A 98 10.87 -3.86 0.44
C ASP A 98 11.71 -4.00 -0.84
N LEU A 99 11.70 -5.17 -1.49
CA LEU A 99 12.37 -5.37 -2.76
C LEU A 99 11.66 -4.63 -3.91
N VAL A 100 10.34 -4.45 -3.81
CA VAL A 100 9.56 -3.67 -4.78
C VAL A 100 10.00 -2.20 -4.70
N GLU A 101 10.03 -1.60 -3.52
CA GLU A 101 10.47 -0.21 -3.34
C GLU A 101 11.92 -0.01 -3.79
N TRP A 102 12.82 -0.93 -3.43
CA TRP A 102 14.21 -0.90 -3.88
C TRP A 102 14.32 -0.94 -5.40
N TYR A 103 13.57 -1.85 -6.05
CA TYR A 103 13.55 -1.95 -7.50
C TYR A 103 13.03 -0.67 -8.15
N LEU A 104 11.91 -0.12 -7.66
CA LEU A 104 11.33 1.11 -8.17
C LEU A 104 12.33 2.29 -8.09
N SER A 105 13.07 2.40 -6.98
CA SER A 105 14.12 3.42 -6.82
C SER A 105 15.19 3.32 -7.91
N ALA A 106 15.62 2.11 -8.25
CA ALA A 106 16.61 1.89 -9.30
C ALA A 106 16.01 2.07 -10.72
N ARG A 107 14.79 1.55 -10.92
CA ARG A 107 14.12 1.52 -12.24
C ARG A 107 13.68 2.91 -12.71
N LEU A 108 13.28 3.76 -11.78
CA LEU A 108 12.71 5.08 -12.06
C LEU A 108 13.67 6.25 -11.75
N GLN A 109 14.93 5.99 -11.45
CA GLN A 109 15.92 6.98 -11.08
C GLN A 109 16.11 8.14 -12.08
N ASN A 110 15.75 7.93 -13.35
CA ASN A 110 15.87 8.93 -14.42
C ASN A 110 14.60 9.78 -14.61
N PHE A 111 13.55 9.55 -13.84
CA PHE A 111 12.34 10.36 -13.85
C PHE A 111 12.47 11.48 -12.83
N GLU A 112 12.63 12.71 -13.29
CA GLU A 112 12.84 13.89 -12.41
C GLU A 112 11.64 14.21 -11.51
N ASN A 113 10.44 13.80 -11.93
CA ASN A 113 9.19 14.08 -11.21
C ASN A 113 8.59 12.88 -10.50
N ILE A 114 9.32 11.76 -10.39
CA ILE A 114 8.92 10.61 -9.57
C ILE A 114 9.83 10.55 -8.33
N ILE A 115 9.23 10.50 -7.16
CA ILE A 115 9.92 10.33 -5.88
C ILE A 115 9.50 9.00 -5.28
N ILE A 116 10.45 8.11 -5.04
CA ILE A 116 10.24 6.89 -4.27
C ILE A 116 10.61 7.18 -2.83
N GLY A 117 9.64 7.04 -1.92
CA GLY A 117 9.78 7.51 -0.55
C GLY A 117 9.33 8.96 -0.38
N GLY A 118 10.07 9.76 0.36
CA GLY A 118 9.76 11.20 0.57
C GLY A 118 9.07 11.51 1.90
N GLY A 119 9.00 10.53 2.81
CA GLY A 119 8.52 10.67 4.18
C GLY A 119 9.45 9.99 5.18
N GLU A 120 8.92 9.58 6.30
CA GLU A 120 9.63 8.93 7.39
C GLU A 120 9.09 7.51 7.61
N LYS A 121 9.94 6.49 7.52
CA LYS A 121 9.64 5.14 7.99
C LYS A 121 10.01 5.03 9.48
N ILE A 122 9.01 4.77 10.34
CA ILE A 122 9.28 4.39 11.74
C ILE A 122 9.86 2.98 11.76
N ASP A 123 9.25 2.07 10.99
CA ASP A 123 9.77 0.75 10.65
C ASP A 123 9.21 0.31 9.28
N HIS A 124 9.43 -0.95 8.88
CA HIS A 124 8.96 -1.46 7.58
C HIS A 124 7.42 -1.48 7.45
N THR A 125 6.67 -1.35 8.55
CA THR A 125 5.20 -1.46 8.59
C THR A 125 4.49 -0.14 8.88
N ILE A 126 5.23 0.94 9.21
CA ILE A 126 4.68 2.25 9.57
C ILE A 126 5.40 3.35 8.78
N TYR A 127 4.67 4.08 7.98
CA TYR A 127 5.18 5.19 7.18
C TYR A 127 4.44 6.50 7.48
N LEU A 128 5.17 7.60 7.59
CA LEU A 128 4.64 8.93 7.83
C LEU A 128 4.98 9.86 6.67
N ILE A 129 4.00 10.63 6.22
CA ILE A 129 4.23 11.69 5.22
C ILE A 129 3.43 12.94 5.58
N ASP A 130 4.08 14.10 5.49
CA ASP A 130 3.39 15.37 5.59
C ASP A 130 2.85 15.79 4.23
N VAL A 131 1.55 16.04 4.15
CA VAL A 131 0.88 16.56 2.96
C VAL A 131 0.22 17.88 3.31
N ARG A 132 0.85 18.98 2.92
CA ARG A 132 0.34 20.35 3.14
C ARG A 132 0.06 20.65 4.62
N GLY A 133 0.96 20.23 5.52
CA GLY A 133 0.85 20.44 6.95
C GLY A 133 -0.07 19.46 7.67
N LYS A 134 -0.54 18.42 6.99
CA LYS A 134 -1.31 17.32 7.59
C LYS A 134 -0.50 16.04 7.55
N MET A 135 -0.32 15.42 8.72
CA MET A 135 0.41 14.17 8.84
C MET A 135 -0.50 12.98 8.50
N TYR A 136 -0.08 12.20 7.53
CA TYR A 136 -0.70 10.93 7.18
C TYR A 136 0.20 9.80 7.68
N CYS A 137 -0.41 8.76 8.23
CA CYS A 137 0.25 7.55 8.70
C CYS A 137 -0.27 6.36 7.90
N GLY A 138 0.62 5.62 7.25
CA GLY A 138 0.28 4.39 6.55
C GLY A 138 0.73 3.19 7.33
N VAL A 139 -0.12 2.18 7.37
CA VAL A 139 0.12 0.86 7.96
C VAL A 139 -0.50 -0.21 7.07
N HIS A 140 -0.04 -1.46 7.20
CA HIS A 140 -0.74 -2.55 6.50
C HIS A 140 -2.12 -2.82 7.12
N GLY A 141 -2.20 -2.97 8.44
CA GLY A 141 -3.44 -3.18 9.16
C GLY A 141 -3.52 -4.50 9.94
N ASP A 142 -2.62 -5.45 9.73
CA ASP A 142 -2.59 -6.74 10.43
C ASP A 142 -2.23 -6.63 11.92
N PHE A 143 -1.58 -5.53 12.32
CA PHE A 143 -1.29 -5.17 13.70
C PHE A 143 -2.25 -4.13 14.29
N ASP A 144 -3.09 -3.49 13.47
CA ASP A 144 -3.77 -2.24 13.78
C ASP A 144 -5.31 -2.38 13.85
N GLY A 145 -5.79 -3.60 14.00
CA GLY A 145 -7.22 -3.95 13.94
C GLY A 145 -8.10 -3.43 15.10
N SER A 146 -7.55 -2.74 16.10
CA SER A 146 -8.35 -2.19 17.22
C SER A 146 -8.33 -0.66 17.24
N PRO A 147 -9.41 0.01 17.68
CA PRO A 147 -9.47 1.48 17.77
C PRO A 147 -8.35 2.12 18.59
N GLY A 148 -7.87 1.44 19.64
CA GLY A 148 -6.75 1.92 20.46
C GLY A 148 -5.41 2.01 19.73
N LYS A 149 -5.27 1.34 18.60
CA LYS A 149 -4.04 1.40 17.80
C LYS A 149 -3.81 2.75 17.14
N VAL A 150 -4.87 3.48 16.80
CA VAL A 150 -4.76 4.83 16.26
C VAL A 150 -4.01 5.76 17.21
N GLN A 151 -4.28 5.66 18.52
CA GLN A 151 -3.56 6.44 19.53
C GLN A 151 -2.11 5.99 19.68
N SER A 152 -1.86 4.67 19.61
CA SER A 152 -0.49 4.16 19.63
C SER A 152 0.31 4.69 18.44
N LEU A 153 -0.28 4.71 17.24
CA LEU A 153 0.35 5.27 16.04
C LEU A 153 0.63 6.78 16.18
N GLN A 154 -0.29 7.56 16.77
CA GLN A 154 -0.04 8.97 17.06
C GLN A 154 1.10 9.16 18.07
N ALA A 155 1.15 8.33 19.11
CA ALA A 155 2.23 8.37 20.10
C ALA A 155 3.58 8.02 19.46
N MET A 156 3.64 7.02 18.58
CA MET A 156 4.84 6.67 17.83
C MET A 156 5.27 7.76 16.86
N ALA A 157 4.32 8.41 16.20
CA ALA A 157 4.58 9.55 15.31
C ALA A 157 5.09 10.80 16.06
N GLY A 158 4.90 10.88 17.38
CA GLY A 158 5.30 12.03 18.21
C GLY A 158 4.59 13.35 17.86
N ARG A 159 3.52 13.30 17.06
CA ARG A 159 2.77 14.45 16.54
C ARG A 159 1.35 14.04 16.12
N PRO A 160 0.40 15.00 16.05
CA PRO A 160 -0.96 14.70 15.62
C PRO A 160 -1.00 14.10 14.22
N VAL A 161 -1.71 12.98 14.08
CA VAL A 161 -1.98 12.32 12.81
C VAL A 161 -3.35 12.76 12.30
N TYR A 162 -3.41 13.23 11.06
CA TYR A 162 -4.66 13.64 10.42
C TYR A 162 -5.47 12.44 9.92
N ALA A 163 -4.78 11.47 9.32
CA ALA A 163 -5.42 10.25 8.84
C ALA A 163 -4.48 9.04 8.93
N VAL A 164 -5.06 7.87 9.20
CA VAL A 164 -4.40 6.57 9.09
C VAL A 164 -4.92 5.87 7.84
N LEU A 165 -4.00 5.46 6.97
CA LEU A 165 -4.28 4.74 5.74
C LEU A 165 -3.89 3.27 5.92
N SER A 166 -4.76 2.33 5.54
CA SER A 166 -4.52 0.90 5.73
C SER A 166 -5.07 0.06 4.58
N GLY A 167 -4.74 -1.22 4.58
CA GLY A 167 -5.24 -2.27 3.69
C GLY A 167 -5.74 -3.48 4.48
N HIS A 168 -5.23 -4.68 4.14
CA HIS A 168 -5.39 -5.97 4.82
C HIS A 168 -6.78 -6.61 4.79
N LEU A 169 -7.85 -5.88 5.05
CA LEU A 169 -9.21 -6.47 5.16
C LEU A 169 -9.98 -6.53 3.82
N HIS A 170 -9.33 -6.19 2.71
CA HIS A 170 -9.80 -6.35 1.34
C HIS A 170 -11.14 -5.66 1.01
N HIS A 171 -11.50 -4.59 1.71
CA HIS A 171 -12.67 -3.76 1.40
C HIS A 171 -12.41 -2.28 1.70
N ASN A 172 -13.04 -1.41 0.92
CA ASN A 172 -12.99 0.02 1.16
C ASN A 172 -13.82 0.39 2.40
N LYS A 173 -13.20 1.14 3.30
CA LYS A 173 -13.88 1.68 4.49
C LYS A 173 -13.29 3.04 4.85
N THR A 174 -14.15 3.98 5.22
CA THR A 174 -13.76 5.23 5.88
C THR A 174 -14.47 5.34 7.21
N ASP A 175 -13.73 5.78 8.23
CA ASP A 175 -14.25 5.96 9.59
C ASP A 175 -13.50 7.10 10.28
N GLU A 176 -13.92 7.45 11.49
CA GLU A 176 -13.22 8.41 12.35
C GLU A 176 -13.08 7.82 13.75
N VAL A 177 -11.85 7.74 14.24
CA VAL A 177 -11.54 7.24 15.57
C VAL A 177 -10.88 8.36 16.35
N GLN A 178 -11.61 8.90 17.31
CA GLN A 178 -11.14 9.96 18.25
C GLN A 178 -10.51 11.18 17.52
N GLY A 179 -11.19 11.63 16.47
CA GLY A 179 -10.79 12.80 15.68
C GLY A 179 -9.73 12.49 14.60
N VAL A 180 -9.28 11.24 14.47
CA VAL A 180 -8.37 10.80 13.41
C VAL A 180 -9.16 10.06 12.35
N LYS A 181 -9.04 10.48 11.11
CA LYS A 181 -9.66 9.77 9.96
C LYS A 181 -8.96 8.45 9.75
N THR A 182 -9.72 7.41 9.46
CA THR A 182 -9.18 6.11 9.03
C THR A 182 -9.72 5.78 7.65
N VAL A 183 -8.81 5.43 6.75
CA VAL A 183 -9.12 5.10 5.36
C VAL A 183 -8.50 3.76 5.05
N MET A 184 -9.33 2.78 4.75
CA MET A 184 -8.91 1.45 4.38
C MET A 184 -9.16 1.24 2.90
N ALA A 185 -8.17 0.76 2.18
CA ALA A 185 -8.27 0.39 0.78
C ALA A 185 -8.59 -1.09 0.63
N GLY A 186 -9.42 -1.42 -0.36
CA GLY A 186 -9.70 -2.80 -0.74
C GLY A 186 -8.58 -3.44 -1.56
N SER A 187 -8.83 -4.64 -2.05
CA SER A 187 -7.88 -5.39 -2.87
C SER A 187 -8.09 -5.13 -4.36
N PHE A 188 -7.01 -5.07 -5.14
CA PHE A 188 -7.06 -5.02 -6.60
C PHE A 188 -7.65 -6.30 -7.22
N LEU A 189 -7.45 -7.44 -6.58
CA LEU A 189 -7.83 -8.75 -7.14
C LEU A 189 -9.30 -9.12 -6.84
N GLY A 190 -9.89 -8.52 -5.81
CA GLY A 190 -11.19 -8.95 -5.31
C GLY A 190 -11.09 -10.29 -4.59
N MET A 191 -11.91 -11.27 -5.01
CA MET A 191 -11.89 -12.62 -4.40
C MET A 191 -10.93 -13.54 -5.16
N ASP A 192 -10.10 -14.23 -4.40
CA ASP A 192 -9.26 -15.36 -4.81
C ASP A 192 -9.73 -16.66 -4.11
N ASP A 193 -9.01 -17.75 -4.36
CA ASP A 193 -9.33 -19.07 -3.76
C ASP A 193 -9.19 -19.05 -2.23
N TYR A 194 -8.28 -18.25 -1.68
CA TYR A 194 -8.15 -18.05 -0.24
C TYR A 194 -9.39 -17.37 0.33
N CYS A 195 -9.86 -16.29 -0.31
CA CYS A 195 -11.09 -15.60 0.07
C CYS A 195 -12.31 -16.55 0.08
N VAL A 196 -12.42 -17.40 -0.95
CA VAL A 196 -13.49 -18.41 -1.04
C VAL A 196 -13.40 -19.39 0.13
N GLN A 197 -12.22 -19.92 0.43
CA GLN A 197 -12.00 -20.85 1.54
C GLN A 197 -12.33 -20.23 2.90
N LYS A 198 -11.97 -18.95 3.09
CA LYS A 198 -12.19 -18.21 4.35
C LYS A 198 -13.56 -17.54 4.43
N ARG A 199 -14.40 -17.65 3.38
CA ARG A 199 -15.71 -16.99 3.28
C ARG A 199 -15.62 -15.47 3.37
N ILE A 200 -14.52 -14.90 2.86
CA ILE A 200 -14.31 -13.47 2.72
C ILE A 200 -14.88 -13.05 1.37
N VAL A 201 -15.79 -12.08 1.37
CA VAL A 201 -16.38 -11.54 0.15
C VAL A 201 -15.79 -10.14 -0.05
N GLY A 202 -15.12 -9.95 -1.18
CA GLY A 202 -14.57 -8.65 -1.57
C GLY A 202 -14.80 -8.38 -3.06
N ARG A 203 -14.90 -7.12 -3.41
CA ARG A 203 -14.83 -6.67 -4.80
C ARG A 203 -13.43 -6.14 -5.07
N ALA A 204 -13.04 -6.19 -6.33
CA ALA A 204 -11.83 -5.49 -6.75
C ALA A 204 -12.09 -3.97 -6.68
N GLU A 205 -11.49 -3.31 -5.71
CA GLU A 205 -11.69 -1.89 -5.45
C GLU A 205 -10.46 -1.23 -4.85
N GLN A 206 -10.32 0.07 -5.09
CA GLN A 206 -9.26 0.90 -4.53
C GLN A 206 -9.82 2.25 -4.09
N MET A 207 -9.03 3.01 -3.32
CA MET A 207 -9.41 4.33 -2.84
C MET A 207 -8.62 5.41 -3.57
N VAL A 208 -9.32 6.51 -3.92
CA VAL A 208 -8.71 7.77 -4.35
C VAL A 208 -9.20 8.86 -3.39
N CYS A 209 -8.27 9.60 -2.79
CA CYS A 209 -8.55 10.71 -1.87
C CYS A 209 -8.11 12.02 -2.53
N VAL A 210 -8.92 13.09 -2.40
CA VAL A 210 -8.64 14.42 -2.94
C VAL A 210 -8.70 15.47 -1.84
#